data_f250cca7d7c35b2e88bf93e87067a4f9
#
_entry.id   f250cca7d7c35b2e88bf93e87067a4f9
#
_cell.length_a   1.000
_cell.length_b   1.000
_cell.length_c   1.000
_cell.angle_alpha   90.00
_cell.angle_beta   90.00
_cell.angle_gamma   90.00
#
_symmetry.space_group_name_H-M   'P 1'
#
loop_
_entity.id
_entity.type
_entity.pdbx_description
1 polymer ?
#
loop_
_entity_poly.entity_id
_entity_poly.type
_entity_poly.pdbx_seq_one_letter_code
_entity_poly.pdbx_strand_id
1 'polypeptide(L)'
;MAVKVAINGFGRIGRLAFRQMFGAEGYEVVAINDLTSPEMLAHLLKYDTAQGKYKYADSVVAGESSITVNGKEITIYAKANAAELPWGELDVDVVLECTGFYTSKAKAQAHIDAGAKKVVISAPAGNDLPTIVYNVNHDTLTAEDTIISAASCTTNCLAPMAKALNDLAPIQSGIMTTVHAYTGDQMILDGPQRKGDKRRARAGAQNIVPNSTGAAKAIGLVIPELNGKLIGSAQRVPTPTGSTTILVAVVKGKVTKDEINAAMKAAATDSYGYNTDEIVSSDVIGMTYGSLFDATQTMVAPMEDGNTQVQVVSWYDNENSYTSQMVKTIKYFAELA
;
A
#
# COMPACT_ATOMS: atom_id res chain seq x y z
N MET A 1 19.84 -1.43 16.15
CA MET A 1 18.80 -1.90 17.11
C MET A 1 17.54 -2.20 16.31
N ALA A 2 16.65 -3.07 16.80
CA ALA A 2 15.37 -3.30 16.12
C ALA A 2 14.43 -2.08 16.29
N VAL A 3 13.71 -1.73 15.25
CA VAL A 3 12.71 -0.64 15.27
C VAL A 3 11.49 -1.10 16.06
N LYS A 4 11.15 -0.39 17.12
CA LYS A 4 9.96 -0.65 17.94
C LYS A 4 8.72 -0.09 17.26
N VAL A 5 7.84 -0.97 16.80
CA VAL A 5 6.63 -0.62 16.06
C VAL A 5 5.39 -0.91 16.89
N ALA A 6 4.52 0.07 17.03
CA ALA A 6 3.15 -0.12 17.49
C ALA A 6 2.18 -0.08 16.30
N ILE A 7 1.17 -0.95 16.29
CA ILE A 7 0.17 -1.02 15.22
C ILE A 7 -1.16 -0.49 15.75
N ASN A 8 -1.65 0.61 15.20
CA ASN A 8 -2.97 1.16 15.49
C ASN A 8 -3.98 0.73 14.41
N GLY A 9 -4.86 -0.18 14.75
CA GLY A 9 -5.78 -0.85 13.83
C GLY A 9 -5.24 -2.20 13.33
N PHE A 10 -5.81 -3.28 13.83
CA PHE A 10 -5.40 -4.64 13.47
C PHE A 10 -6.35 -5.29 12.45
N GLY A 11 -6.78 -4.47 11.47
CA GLY A 11 -7.54 -4.89 10.29
C GLY A 11 -6.67 -5.66 9.29
N ARG A 12 -7.09 -5.70 8.01
CA ARG A 12 -6.37 -6.41 6.94
C ARG A 12 -4.88 -6.02 6.89
N ILE A 13 -4.61 -4.72 6.72
CA ILE A 13 -3.23 -4.20 6.54
C ILE A 13 -2.41 -4.34 7.83
N GLY A 14 -2.98 -4.01 9.00
CA GLY A 14 -2.27 -4.16 10.28
C GLY A 14 -1.84 -5.60 10.55
N ARG A 15 -2.72 -6.59 10.26
CA ARG A 15 -2.36 -8.01 10.41
C ARG A 15 -1.30 -8.48 9.41
N LEU A 16 -1.35 -8.02 8.17
CA LEU A 16 -0.32 -8.37 7.18
C LEU A 16 1.03 -7.73 7.52
N ALA A 17 1.03 -6.47 7.97
CA ALA A 17 2.24 -5.82 8.47
C ALA A 17 2.82 -6.58 9.66
N PHE A 18 1.98 -6.98 10.62
CA PHE A 18 2.38 -7.83 11.74
C PHE A 18 3.03 -9.14 11.24
N ARG A 19 2.38 -9.86 10.31
CA ARG A 19 2.87 -11.12 9.77
C ARG A 19 4.25 -10.98 9.10
N GLN A 20 4.54 -9.81 8.52
CA GLN A 20 5.82 -9.52 7.86
C GLN A 20 6.90 -9.08 8.86
N MET A 21 6.55 -8.25 9.85
CA MET A 21 7.52 -7.71 10.82
C MET A 21 7.83 -8.69 11.95
N PHE A 22 6.84 -9.48 12.42
CA PHE A 22 7.04 -10.37 13.56
C PHE A 22 8.05 -11.47 13.25
N GLY A 23 9.16 -11.48 14.01
CA GLY A 23 10.28 -12.40 13.82
C GLY A 23 11.18 -12.07 12.63
N ALA A 24 10.98 -10.94 11.96
CA ALA A 24 11.89 -10.42 10.95
C ALA A 24 13.00 -9.58 11.59
N GLU A 25 14.19 -9.62 11.00
CA GLU A 25 15.33 -8.85 11.46
C GLU A 25 15.09 -7.34 11.28
N GLY A 26 15.42 -6.60 12.33
CA GLY A 26 15.30 -5.13 12.32
C GLY A 26 13.95 -4.60 12.79
N TYR A 27 12.99 -5.45 13.19
CA TYR A 27 11.68 -5.03 13.69
C TYR A 27 11.33 -5.66 15.03
N GLU A 28 10.66 -4.90 15.86
CA GLU A 28 10.02 -5.37 17.08
C GLU A 28 8.60 -4.80 17.19
N VAL A 29 7.58 -5.64 17.00
CA VAL A 29 6.20 -5.23 17.30
C VAL A 29 6.01 -5.26 18.81
N VAL A 30 5.80 -4.09 19.41
CA VAL A 30 5.72 -3.93 20.89
C VAL A 30 4.28 -3.84 21.39
N ALA A 31 3.34 -3.37 20.57
CA ALA A 31 1.94 -3.22 20.96
C ALA A 31 1.01 -3.18 19.75
N ILE A 32 -0.25 -3.50 20.02
CA ILE A 32 -1.36 -3.36 19.08
C ILE A 32 -2.47 -2.54 19.78
N ASN A 33 -3.15 -1.66 19.04
CA ASN A 33 -4.40 -1.05 19.49
C ASN A 33 -5.51 -1.39 18.51
N ASP A 34 -6.58 -2.01 19.00
CA ASP A 34 -7.81 -2.29 18.23
C ASP A 34 -9.00 -2.40 19.19
N LEU A 35 -10.18 -2.01 18.75
CA LEU A 35 -11.40 -2.06 19.57
C LEU A 35 -12.06 -3.45 19.59
N THR A 36 -11.54 -4.37 18.79
CA THR A 36 -12.02 -5.77 18.70
C THR A 36 -11.36 -6.61 19.80
N SER A 37 -12.04 -7.64 20.28
CA SER A 37 -11.49 -8.53 21.31
C SER A 37 -10.22 -9.25 20.88
N PRO A 38 -9.27 -9.49 21.80
CA PRO A 38 -8.04 -10.26 21.52
C PRO A 38 -8.30 -11.63 20.91
N GLU A 39 -9.37 -12.31 21.34
CA GLU A 39 -9.78 -13.61 20.80
C GLU A 39 -10.09 -13.54 19.30
N MET A 40 -10.92 -12.57 18.89
CA MET A 40 -11.26 -12.36 17.48
C MET A 40 -10.02 -11.96 16.67
N LEU A 41 -9.18 -11.08 17.19
CA LEU A 41 -7.95 -10.64 16.52
C LEU A 41 -6.96 -11.79 16.35
N ALA A 42 -6.80 -12.66 17.37
CA ALA A 42 -5.97 -13.87 17.30
C ALA A 42 -6.51 -14.84 16.24
N HIS A 43 -7.83 -15.06 16.19
CA HIS A 43 -8.46 -15.91 15.18
C HIS A 43 -8.18 -15.38 13.76
N LEU A 44 -8.40 -14.09 13.53
CA LEU A 44 -8.17 -13.45 12.21
C LEU A 44 -6.68 -13.33 11.86
N LEU A 45 -5.77 -13.35 12.84
CA LEU A 45 -4.33 -13.44 12.59
C LEU A 45 -3.94 -14.85 12.10
N LYS A 46 -4.55 -15.90 12.67
CA LYS A 46 -4.28 -17.29 12.27
C LYS A 46 -4.73 -17.59 10.86
N TYR A 47 -5.95 -17.18 10.52
CA TYR A 47 -6.63 -17.59 9.29
C TYR A 47 -6.97 -16.37 8.44
N ASP A 48 -6.64 -16.47 7.16
CA ASP A 48 -6.90 -15.43 6.20
C ASP A 48 -7.29 -16.07 4.87
N THR A 49 -8.49 -15.77 4.38
CA THR A 49 -9.03 -16.36 3.16
C THR A 49 -8.23 -15.97 1.93
N ALA A 50 -7.75 -14.71 1.87
CA ALA A 50 -7.03 -14.19 0.71
C ALA A 50 -5.52 -14.50 0.78
N GLN A 51 -4.93 -14.46 1.98
CA GLN A 51 -3.47 -14.56 2.20
C GLN A 51 -3.04 -15.89 2.84
N GLY A 52 -3.99 -16.79 3.09
CA GLY A 52 -3.70 -18.11 3.66
C GLY A 52 -3.39 -18.12 5.15
N LYS A 53 -3.16 -19.32 5.68
CA LYS A 53 -2.82 -19.55 7.08
C LYS A 53 -1.50 -18.88 7.45
N TYR A 54 -1.48 -18.18 8.59
CA TYR A 54 -0.24 -17.57 9.09
C TYR A 54 0.82 -18.61 9.44
N LYS A 55 2.07 -18.36 9.11
CA LYS A 55 3.19 -19.33 9.37
C LYS A 55 3.34 -19.73 10.84
N TYR A 56 2.92 -18.86 11.77
CA TYR A 56 2.93 -19.11 13.23
C TYR A 56 1.55 -19.38 13.80
N ALA A 57 0.53 -19.69 12.98
CA ALA A 57 -0.86 -19.82 13.41
C ALA A 57 -1.05 -20.78 14.59
N ASP A 58 -0.29 -21.88 14.63
CA ASP A 58 -0.43 -22.90 15.68
C ASP A 58 0.13 -22.43 17.05
N SER A 59 0.95 -21.38 17.07
CA SER A 59 1.49 -20.76 18.28
C SER A 59 0.73 -19.51 18.74
N VAL A 60 -0.28 -19.06 17.97
CA VAL A 60 -1.07 -17.87 18.34
C VAL A 60 -2.08 -18.22 19.40
N VAL A 61 -2.02 -17.54 20.55
CA VAL A 61 -2.94 -17.69 21.66
C VAL A 61 -3.46 -16.32 22.09
N ALA A 62 -4.77 -16.20 22.30
CA ALA A 62 -5.37 -15.00 22.89
C ALA A 62 -5.24 -15.02 24.40
N GLY A 63 -4.80 -13.90 25.00
CA GLY A 63 -4.92 -13.59 26.41
C GLY A 63 -6.13 -12.68 26.67
N GLU A 64 -6.27 -12.19 27.90
CA GLU A 64 -7.34 -11.26 28.28
C GLU A 64 -7.20 -9.90 27.57
N SER A 65 -5.98 -9.37 27.50
CA SER A 65 -5.64 -8.11 26.82
C SER A 65 -4.35 -8.25 25.99
N SER A 66 -4.12 -9.41 25.40
CA SER A 66 -2.89 -9.68 24.66
C SER A 66 -3.10 -10.77 23.60
N ILE A 67 -2.14 -10.87 22.71
CA ILE A 67 -1.93 -12.02 21.82
C ILE A 67 -0.50 -12.51 22.02
N THR A 68 -0.36 -13.81 22.30
CA THR A 68 0.96 -14.46 22.32
C THR A 68 1.21 -15.14 20.99
N VAL A 69 2.36 -14.92 20.40
CA VAL A 69 2.82 -15.54 19.16
C VAL A 69 4.22 -16.07 19.38
N ASN A 70 4.45 -17.35 19.16
CA ASN A 70 5.76 -17.99 19.32
C ASN A 70 6.41 -17.71 20.68
N GLY A 71 5.58 -17.68 21.74
CA GLY A 71 6.01 -17.42 23.12
C GLY A 71 6.23 -15.93 23.46
N LYS A 72 6.14 -15.01 22.50
CA LYS A 72 6.21 -13.58 22.75
C LYS A 72 4.80 -13.01 22.90
N GLU A 73 4.54 -12.43 24.08
CA GLU A 73 3.29 -11.74 24.37
C GLU A 73 3.33 -10.31 23.84
N ILE A 74 2.22 -9.87 23.20
CA ILE A 74 2.04 -8.54 22.66
C ILE A 74 0.74 -7.97 23.23
N THR A 75 0.85 -6.88 23.95
CA THR A 75 -0.30 -6.21 24.58
C THR A 75 -1.23 -5.62 23.52
N ILE A 76 -2.53 -5.80 23.72
CA ILE A 76 -3.58 -5.16 22.92
C ILE A 76 -4.26 -4.10 23.78
N TYR A 77 -4.17 -2.88 23.33
CA TYR A 77 -4.93 -1.75 23.86
C TYR A 77 -6.27 -1.62 23.12
N ALA A 78 -7.30 -1.12 23.81
CA ALA A 78 -8.63 -0.91 23.25
C ALA A 78 -9.06 0.56 23.41
N LYS A 79 -8.23 1.48 22.93
CA LYS A 79 -8.45 2.92 23.04
C LYS A 79 -8.94 3.50 21.71
N ALA A 80 -10.09 4.18 21.74
CA ALA A 80 -10.62 4.91 20.60
C ALA A 80 -9.84 6.22 20.31
N ASN A 81 -9.36 6.84 21.39
CA ASN A 81 -8.55 8.06 21.30
C ASN A 81 -7.06 7.72 21.35
N ALA A 82 -6.35 8.01 20.27
CA ALA A 82 -4.93 7.70 20.14
C ALA A 82 -4.05 8.46 21.15
N ALA A 83 -4.49 9.62 21.64
CA ALA A 83 -3.75 10.39 22.64
C ALA A 83 -3.69 9.70 24.03
N GLU A 84 -4.53 8.67 24.28
CA GLU A 84 -4.54 7.90 25.50
C GLU A 84 -3.64 6.64 25.46
N LEU A 85 -2.92 6.44 24.36
CA LEU A 85 -2.07 5.27 24.15
C LEU A 85 -0.67 5.51 24.76
N PRO A 86 -0.04 4.52 25.39
CA PRO A 86 1.19 4.70 26.15
C PRO A 86 2.45 4.59 25.24
N TRP A 87 2.46 5.27 24.09
CA TRP A 87 3.56 5.14 23.14
C TRP A 87 4.91 5.59 23.69
N GLY A 88 4.90 6.67 24.50
CA GLY A 88 6.10 7.16 25.16
C GLY A 88 6.65 6.20 26.21
N GLU A 89 5.77 5.54 27.00
CA GLU A 89 6.19 4.56 28.01
C GLU A 89 6.79 3.30 27.38
N LEU A 90 6.30 2.93 26.20
CA LEU A 90 6.79 1.78 25.42
C LEU A 90 8.02 2.12 24.55
N ASP A 91 8.46 3.38 24.54
CA ASP A 91 9.55 3.89 23.68
C ASP A 91 9.33 3.50 22.21
N VAL A 92 8.11 3.80 21.68
CA VAL A 92 7.72 3.46 20.31
C VAL A 92 8.47 4.34 19.32
N ASP A 93 9.23 3.73 18.43
CA ASP A 93 9.92 4.45 17.34
C ASP A 93 8.93 4.85 16.25
N VAL A 94 8.05 3.93 15.82
CA VAL A 94 7.08 4.20 14.75
C VAL A 94 5.71 3.65 15.12
N VAL A 95 4.69 4.48 15.02
CA VAL A 95 3.30 4.00 14.97
C VAL A 95 2.91 3.76 13.53
N LEU A 96 2.46 2.54 13.22
CA LEU A 96 1.79 2.22 11.98
C LEU A 96 0.28 2.45 12.15
N GLU A 97 -0.24 3.50 11.51
CA GLU A 97 -1.65 3.89 11.55
C GLU A 97 -2.45 3.16 10.46
N CYS A 98 -3.28 2.20 10.84
CA CYS A 98 -4.08 1.35 9.95
C CYS A 98 -5.58 1.42 10.19
N THR A 99 -6.07 2.33 11.04
CA THR A 99 -7.51 2.41 11.37
C THR A 99 -8.35 3.07 10.27
N GLY A 100 -7.72 3.92 9.46
CA GLY A 100 -8.40 4.78 8.50
C GLY A 100 -9.11 6.00 9.11
N PHE A 101 -8.93 6.26 10.42
CA PHE A 101 -9.48 7.44 11.11
C PHE A 101 -8.49 8.59 11.19
N TYR A 102 -7.20 8.31 11.41
CA TYR A 102 -6.12 9.30 11.57
C TYR A 102 -5.39 9.54 10.24
N THR A 103 -6.14 9.80 9.17
CA THR A 103 -5.64 9.93 7.80
C THR A 103 -5.34 11.38 7.39
N SER A 104 -4.79 12.18 8.29
CA SER A 104 -4.24 13.52 8.02
C SER A 104 -3.16 13.84 9.05
N LYS A 105 -2.27 14.77 8.72
CA LYS A 105 -1.20 15.22 9.64
C LYS A 105 -1.77 15.65 10.98
N ALA A 106 -2.79 16.53 10.97
CA ALA A 106 -3.41 17.05 12.17
C ALA A 106 -4.02 15.95 13.06
N LYS A 107 -4.65 14.94 12.47
CA LYS A 107 -5.21 13.82 13.25
C LYS A 107 -4.11 12.89 13.77
N ALA A 108 -3.15 12.53 12.93
CA ALA A 108 -2.06 11.63 13.28
C ALA A 108 -1.12 12.22 14.35
N GLN A 109 -1.14 13.56 14.55
CA GLN A 109 -0.42 14.24 15.61
C GLN A 109 -0.74 13.66 17.00
N ALA A 110 -1.95 13.13 17.21
CA ALA A 110 -2.33 12.47 18.47
C ALA A 110 -1.39 11.32 18.86
N HIS A 111 -0.79 10.62 17.91
CA HIS A 111 0.21 9.59 18.20
C HIS A 111 1.55 10.16 18.66
N ILE A 112 1.96 11.29 18.08
CA ILE A 112 3.15 12.02 18.52
C ILE A 112 2.94 12.59 19.92
N ASP A 113 1.77 13.16 20.18
CA ASP A 113 1.38 13.69 21.50
C ASP A 113 1.34 12.58 22.56
N ALA A 114 1.03 11.36 22.17
CA ALA A 114 1.08 10.17 23.01
C ALA A 114 2.52 9.62 23.20
N GLY A 115 3.53 10.25 22.60
CA GLY A 115 4.95 9.94 22.80
C GLY A 115 5.60 9.04 21.75
N ALA A 116 4.94 8.74 20.62
CA ALA A 116 5.59 8.10 19.50
C ALA A 116 6.59 9.03 18.82
N LYS A 117 7.74 8.52 18.38
CA LYS A 117 8.74 9.34 17.68
C LYS A 117 8.31 9.67 16.26
N LYS A 118 7.72 8.71 15.56
CA LYS A 118 7.29 8.82 14.15
C LYS A 118 5.96 8.11 13.88
N VAL A 119 5.25 8.53 12.82
CA VAL A 119 3.99 7.89 12.39
C VAL A 119 4.02 7.63 10.89
N VAL A 120 3.65 6.41 10.50
CA VAL A 120 3.40 6.03 9.11
C VAL A 120 1.91 5.77 8.92
N ILE A 121 1.24 6.58 8.10
CA ILE A 121 -0.18 6.43 7.79
C ILE A 121 -0.33 5.49 6.59
N SER A 122 -1.09 4.41 6.76
CA SER A 122 -1.34 3.39 5.73
C SER A 122 -2.42 3.80 4.71
N ALA A 123 -2.51 5.06 4.38
CA ALA A 123 -3.49 5.62 3.45
C ALA A 123 -3.01 6.97 2.89
N PRO A 124 -3.56 7.46 1.76
CA PRO A 124 -3.39 8.85 1.35
C PRO A 124 -3.86 9.79 2.45
N ALA A 125 -3.06 10.80 2.80
CA ALA A 125 -3.26 11.59 4.01
C ALA A 125 -3.23 13.12 3.79
N GLY A 126 -3.44 13.58 2.57
CA GLY A 126 -3.40 15.01 2.21
C GLY A 126 -2.09 15.40 1.52
N ASN A 127 -1.86 16.72 1.42
CA ASN A 127 -0.70 17.29 0.73
C ASN A 127 0.23 18.06 1.68
N ASP A 128 -0.07 18.04 2.98
CA ASP A 128 0.64 18.77 4.04
C ASP A 128 1.67 17.89 4.79
N LEU A 129 1.91 16.69 4.27
CA LEU A 129 2.91 15.75 4.75
C LEU A 129 3.51 14.96 3.58
N PRO A 130 4.74 14.40 3.73
CA PRO A 130 5.35 13.59 2.70
C PRO A 130 4.50 12.38 2.34
N THR A 131 4.30 12.16 1.03
CA THR A 131 3.68 10.94 0.50
C THR A 131 4.77 10.08 -0.15
N ILE A 132 4.99 8.90 0.39
CA ILE A 132 6.14 8.06 0.07
C ILE A 132 5.71 6.78 -0.64
N VAL A 133 6.42 6.50 -1.73
CA VAL A 133 6.49 5.18 -2.36
C VAL A 133 7.93 4.69 -2.24
N TYR A 134 8.12 3.60 -1.52
CA TYR A 134 9.46 3.02 -1.32
C TYR A 134 10.12 2.71 -2.66
N ASN A 135 11.41 2.97 -2.76
CA ASN A 135 12.22 2.81 -3.98
C ASN A 135 11.87 3.77 -5.15
N VAL A 136 11.01 4.78 -4.89
CA VAL A 136 10.73 5.86 -5.87
C VAL A 136 11.15 7.22 -5.32
N ASN A 137 10.70 7.58 -4.10
CA ASN A 137 11.01 8.86 -3.48
C ASN A 137 11.25 8.76 -1.95
N HIS A 138 11.55 7.59 -1.41
CA HIS A 138 11.81 7.42 0.03
C HIS A 138 13.05 8.19 0.50
N ASP A 139 14.00 8.43 -0.40
CA ASP A 139 15.21 9.20 -0.21
C ASP A 139 14.99 10.72 -0.06
N THR A 140 13.76 11.19 -0.30
CA THR A 140 13.38 12.59 -0.02
C THR A 140 13.05 12.84 1.45
N LEU A 141 12.90 11.79 2.25
CA LEU A 141 12.65 11.90 3.69
C LEU A 141 13.87 12.41 4.43
N THR A 142 13.60 13.17 5.47
CA THR A 142 14.62 13.75 6.37
C THR A 142 14.38 13.32 7.82
N ALA A 143 15.35 13.56 8.70
CA ALA A 143 15.22 13.32 10.13
C ALA A 143 14.13 14.19 10.80
N GLU A 144 13.81 15.34 10.19
CA GLU A 144 12.80 16.28 10.69
C GLU A 144 11.36 15.82 10.43
N ASP A 145 11.19 14.89 9.49
CA ASP A 145 9.87 14.32 9.21
C ASP A 145 9.42 13.42 10.36
N THR A 146 8.22 13.64 10.86
CA THR A 146 7.65 12.85 11.97
C THR A 146 6.40 12.10 11.58
N ILE A 147 5.65 12.58 10.59
CA ILE A 147 4.40 11.96 10.12
C ILE A 147 4.43 11.90 8.60
N ILE A 148 4.28 10.70 8.05
CA ILE A 148 4.29 10.45 6.61
C ILE A 148 3.11 9.59 6.17
N SER A 149 2.77 9.66 4.88
CA SER A 149 1.84 8.75 4.22
C SER A 149 2.61 7.73 3.39
N ALA A 150 2.31 6.44 3.53
CA ALA A 150 2.79 5.38 2.64
C ALA A 150 1.97 5.29 1.33
N ALA A 151 1.27 6.35 0.95
CA ALA A 151 0.41 6.43 -0.23
C ALA A 151 -0.72 5.39 -0.25
N SER A 152 -1.14 4.95 -1.43
CA SER A 152 -2.10 3.86 -1.63
C SER A 152 -1.44 2.66 -2.33
N CYS A 153 -2.08 1.51 -2.28
CA CYS A 153 -1.63 0.32 -3.00
C CYS A 153 -1.50 0.58 -4.52
N THR A 154 -2.47 1.28 -5.10
CA THR A 154 -2.46 1.65 -6.52
C THR A 154 -1.34 2.64 -6.84
N THR A 155 -1.05 3.61 -5.96
CA THR A 155 0.07 4.55 -6.15
C THR A 155 1.41 3.81 -6.07
N ASN A 156 1.55 2.85 -5.15
CA ASN A 156 2.75 2.00 -5.03
C ASN A 156 2.98 1.12 -6.28
N CYS A 157 1.91 0.71 -6.96
CA CYS A 157 2.01 -0.01 -8.22
C CYS A 157 2.33 0.92 -9.40
N LEU A 158 1.66 2.07 -9.50
CA LEU A 158 1.81 3.00 -10.61
C LEU A 158 3.17 3.70 -10.63
N ALA A 159 3.67 4.14 -9.48
CA ALA A 159 4.80 5.05 -9.41
C ALA A 159 6.09 4.49 -10.02
N PRO A 160 6.59 3.29 -9.68
CA PRO A 160 7.81 2.77 -10.27
C PRO A 160 7.70 2.56 -11.79
N MET A 161 6.54 2.07 -12.27
CA MET A 161 6.28 1.89 -13.70
C MET A 161 6.24 3.24 -14.44
N ALA A 162 5.54 4.23 -13.88
CA ALA A 162 5.45 5.57 -14.48
C ALA A 162 6.81 6.28 -14.45
N LYS A 163 7.61 6.10 -13.39
CA LYS A 163 8.96 6.65 -13.30
C LYS A 163 9.86 6.06 -14.37
N ALA A 164 9.94 4.75 -14.50
CA ALA A 164 10.78 4.08 -15.49
C ALA A 164 10.39 4.47 -16.92
N LEU A 165 9.08 4.61 -17.22
CA LEU A 165 8.62 5.08 -18.52
C LEU A 165 8.98 6.55 -18.76
N ASN A 166 8.80 7.42 -17.77
CA ASN A 166 9.10 8.84 -17.87
C ASN A 166 10.61 9.13 -18.01
N ASP A 167 11.44 8.32 -17.35
CA ASP A 167 12.90 8.39 -17.44
C ASP A 167 13.40 7.96 -18.85
N LEU A 168 12.75 6.98 -19.48
CA LEU A 168 13.03 6.56 -20.84
C LEU A 168 12.56 7.61 -21.87
N ALA A 169 11.30 8.02 -21.75
CA ALA A 169 10.66 8.96 -22.65
C ALA A 169 9.63 9.80 -21.88
N PRO A 170 9.81 11.14 -21.79
CA PRO A 170 8.97 11.99 -20.96
C PRO A 170 7.49 11.86 -21.28
N ILE A 171 6.69 11.51 -20.26
CA ILE A 171 5.24 11.43 -20.36
C ILE A 171 4.67 12.84 -20.54
N GLN A 172 3.89 13.03 -21.58
CA GLN A 172 3.18 14.29 -21.85
C GLN A 172 1.79 14.30 -21.23
N SER A 173 1.06 13.21 -21.37
CA SER A 173 -0.26 13.00 -20.79
C SER A 173 -0.56 11.51 -20.69
N GLY A 174 -1.52 11.14 -19.84
CA GLY A 174 -1.90 9.74 -19.75
C GLY A 174 -3.17 9.50 -18.96
N ILE A 175 -3.74 8.31 -19.16
CA ILE A 175 -4.89 7.80 -18.44
C ILE A 175 -4.46 6.50 -17.77
N MET A 176 -4.57 6.45 -16.43
CA MET A 176 -4.41 5.19 -15.72
C MET A 176 -5.76 4.59 -15.37
N THR A 177 -5.88 3.29 -15.52
CA THR A 177 -7.02 2.52 -15.03
C THR A 177 -6.51 1.39 -14.16
N THR A 178 -7.05 1.28 -12.94
CA THR A 178 -6.80 0.08 -12.15
C THR A 178 -8.02 -0.83 -12.19
N VAL A 179 -7.80 -2.10 -12.58
CA VAL A 179 -8.76 -3.18 -12.35
C VAL A 179 -8.40 -3.77 -11.00
N HIS A 180 -9.24 -3.49 -10.01
CA HIS A 180 -8.90 -3.64 -8.60
C HIS A 180 -9.80 -4.66 -7.91
N ALA A 181 -9.23 -5.52 -7.10
CA ALA A 181 -10.00 -6.40 -6.22
C ALA A 181 -10.95 -5.60 -5.32
N TYR A 182 -12.07 -6.19 -4.90
CA TYR A 182 -12.93 -5.56 -3.90
C TYR A 182 -12.21 -5.43 -2.55
N THR A 183 -12.63 -4.47 -1.75
CA THR A 183 -12.03 -4.21 -0.43
C THR A 183 -13.12 -4.04 0.63
N GLY A 184 -12.75 -4.10 1.90
CA GLY A 184 -13.67 -4.06 3.04
C GLY A 184 -14.49 -2.77 3.21
N ASP A 185 -14.27 -1.78 2.36
CA ASP A 185 -15.11 -0.57 2.29
C ASP A 185 -16.32 -0.71 1.35
N GLN A 186 -16.42 -1.83 0.62
CA GLN A 186 -17.57 -2.22 -0.18
C GLN A 186 -18.52 -3.11 0.62
N MET A 187 -19.80 -3.13 0.22
CA MET A 187 -20.79 -3.99 0.86
C MET A 187 -20.71 -5.42 0.31
N ILE A 188 -20.99 -6.40 1.16
CA ILE A 188 -21.11 -7.83 0.77
C ILE A 188 -22.40 -8.01 -0.03
N LEU A 189 -23.54 -7.56 0.51
CA LEU A 189 -24.82 -7.41 -0.18
C LEU A 189 -25.16 -5.92 -0.30
N ASP A 190 -26.13 -5.57 -1.14
CA ASP A 190 -26.58 -4.20 -1.28
C ASP A 190 -27.01 -3.62 0.09
N GLY A 191 -26.40 -2.50 0.48
CA GLY A 191 -26.64 -1.89 1.76
C GLY A 191 -26.00 -0.51 1.91
N PRO A 192 -26.32 0.26 2.95
CA PRO A 192 -25.81 1.61 3.14
C PRO A 192 -24.30 1.61 3.40
N GLN A 193 -23.56 2.22 2.51
CA GLN A 193 -22.11 2.40 2.64
C GLN A 193 -21.80 3.62 3.54
N ARG A 194 -20.80 3.48 4.43
CA ARG A 194 -20.49 4.45 5.51
C ARG A 194 -20.25 5.89 5.03
N LYS A 195 -19.71 6.07 3.82
CA LYS A 195 -19.41 7.39 3.23
C LYS A 195 -20.45 7.84 2.19
N GLY A 196 -21.57 7.08 2.03
CA GLY A 196 -22.64 7.39 1.12
C GLY A 196 -22.34 7.13 -0.36
N ASP A 197 -21.28 6.39 -0.69
CA ASP A 197 -20.95 6.01 -2.06
C ASP A 197 -21.96 4.96 -2.56
N LYS A 198 -22.84 5.36 -3.49
CA LYS A 198 -23.91 4.52 -4.02
C LYS A 198 -23.41 3.31 -4.81
N ARG A 199 -22.23 3.39 -5.44
CA ARG A 199 -21.63 2.27 -6.19
C ARG A 199 -20.99 1.26 -5.24
N ARG A 200 -20.27 1.73 -4.23
CA ARG A 200 -19.69 0.86 -3.18
C ARG A 200 -20.75 0.27 -2.24
N ALA A 201 -21.98 0.80 -2.27
CA ALA A 201 -23.15 0.26 -1.58
C ALA A 201 -23.69 -1.04 -2.22
N ARG A 202 -23.22 -1.40 -3.42
CA ARG A 202 -23.63 -2.61 -4.11
C ARG A 202 -22.70 -3.78 -3.78
N ALA A 203 -23.24 -5.01 -3.91
CA ALA A 203 -22.54 -6.26 -3.61
C ALA A 203 -21.21 -6.37 -4.38
N GLY A 204 -20.10 -6.29 -3.65
CA GLY A 204 -18.76 -6.22 -4.24
C GLY A 204 -18.33 -7.49 -4.98
N ALA A 205 -18.77 -8.66 -4.51
CA ALA A 205 -18.44 -9.95 -5.10
C ALA A 205 -19.32 -10.33 -6.32
N GLN A 206 -20.24 -9.46 -6.73
CA GLN A 206 -21.20 -9.74 -7.82
C GLN A 206 -21.16 -8.68 -8.94
N ASN A 207 -20.45 -7.58 -8.75
CA ASN A 207 -20.50 -6.44 -9.66
C ASN A 207 -19.12 -5.96 -10.07
N ILE A 208 -19.00 -5.46 -11.31
CA ILE A 208 -17.96 -4.50 -11.67
C ILE A 208 -18.42 -3.14 -11.15
N VAL A 209 -17.64 -2.53 -10.25
CA VAL A 209 -18.00 -1.30 -9.56
C VAL A 209 -17.06 -0.16 -9.98
N PRO A 210 -17.51 0.76 -10.86
CA PRO A 210 -16.69 1.93 -11.22
C PRO A 210 -16.47 2.84 -10.01
N ASN A 211 -15.21 3.26 -9.82
CA ASN A 211 -14.81 4.13 -8.72
C ASN A 211 -13.83 5.20 -9.18
N SER A 212 -13.79 6.30 -8.46
CA SER A 212 -12.68 7.23 -8.54
C SER A 212 -11.44 6.64 -7.87
N THR A 213 -10.27 7.03 -8.34
CA THR A 213 -9.00 6.76 -7.66
C THR A 213 -8.22 8.06 -7.48
N GLY A 214 -7.62 8.23 -6.31
CA GLY A 214 -6.69 9.34 -6.04
C GLY A 214 -5.28 9.09 -6.58
N ALA A 215 -4.98 7.89 -7.08
CA ALA A 215 -3.62 7.50 -7.45
C ALA A 215 -3.01 8.38 -8.56
N ALA A 216 -3.81 8.74 -9.58
CA ALA A 216 -3.35 9.63 -10.65
C ALA A 216 -3.02 11.06 -10.15
N LYS A 217 -3.73 11.56 -9.14
CA LYS A 217 -3.40 12.85 -8.50
C LYS A 217 -2.20 12.71 -7.55
N ALA A 218 -2.15 11.62 -6.80
CA ALA A 218 -1.09 11.36 -5.85
C ALA A 218 0.28 11.14 -6.52
N ILE A 219 0.30 10.75 -7.81
CA ILE A 219 1.56 10.54 -8.53
C ILE A 219 2.42 11.82 -8.57
N GLY A 220 1.80 13.00 -8.66
CA GLY A 220 2.52 14.27 -8.64
C GLY A 220 3.15 14.62 -7.29
N LEU A 221 2.72 13.97 -6.18
CA LEU A 221 3.36 14.09 -4.86
C LEU A 221 4.61 13.20 -4.76
N VAL A 222 4.67 12.14 -5.56
CA VAL A 222 5.75 11.15 -5.57
C VAL A 222 6.76 11.42 -6.68
N ILE A 223 6.26 11.83 -7.84
CA ILE A 223 7.04 12.18 -9.04
C ILE A 223 6.56 13.55 -9.53
N PRO A 224 7.19 14.65 -9.06
CA PRO A 224 6.74 16.02 -9.35
C PRO A 224 6.58 16.35 -10.83
N GLU A 225 7.41 15.76 -11.69
CA GLU A 225 7.37 15.95 -13.15
C GLU A 225 6.07 15.43 -13.79
N LEU A 226 5.35 14.55 -13.11
CA LEU A 226 4.07 13.99 -13.57
C LEU A 226 2.85 14.73 -13.01
N ASN A 227 3.06 15.80 -12.25
CA ASN A 227 1.96 16.57 -11.68
C ASN A 227 1.05 17.14 -12.78
N GLY A 228 -0.24 16.82 -12.71
CA GLY A 228 -1.25 17.27 -13.68
C GLY A 228 -1.25 16.54 -15.03
N LYS A 229 -0.29 15.62 -15.28
CA LYS A 229 -0.21 14.90 -16.56
C LYS A 229 -1.07 13.65 -16.62
N LEU A 230 -1.44 13.08 -15.47
CA LEU A 230 -2.22 11.84 -15.40
C LEU A 230 -3.60 12.07 -14.83
N ILE A 231 -4.60 11.45 -15.45
CA ILE A 231 -5.94 11.26 -14.90
C ILE A 231 -6.18 9.76 -14.69
N GLY A 232 -7.18 9.39 -13.87
CA GLY A 232 -7.38 7.97 -13.62
C GLY A 232 -8.72 7.59 -13.03
N SER A 233 -9.04 6.31 -13.19
CA SER A 233 -10.24 5.65 -12.68
C SER A 233 -9.91 4.27 -12.14
N ALA A 234 -10.86 3.69 -11.40
CA ALA A 234 -10.79 2.31 -10.91
C ALA A 234 -12.03 1.54 -11.31
N GLN A 235 -11.85 0.27 -11.63
CA GLN A 235 -12.93 -0.71 -11.79
C GLN A 235 -12.73 -1.79 -10.73
N ARG A 236 -13.62 -1.82 -9.70
CA ARG A 236 -13.58 -2.90 -8.71
C ARG A 236 -14.25 -4.13 -9.30
N VAL A 237 -13.58 -5.28 -9.17
CA VAL A 237 -14.01 -6.56 -9.75
C VAL A 237 -14.18 -7.63 -8.67
N PRO A 238 -14.95 -8.71 -8.94
CA PRO A 238 -15.24 -9.78 -7.98
C PRO A 238 -14.05 -10.71 -7.70
N THR A 239 -12.89 -10.16 -7.30
CA THR A 239 -11.72 -10.92 -6.83
C THR A 239 -11.33 -10.47 -5.43
N PRO A 240 -10.91 -11.38 -4.52
CA PRO A 240 -10.63 -11.02 -3.12
C PRO A 240 -9.33 -10.23 -2.96
N THR A 241 -8.33 -10.50 -3.81
CA THR A 241 -7.07 -9.77 -3.91
C THR A 241 -6.44 -10.05 -5.28
N GLY A 242 -5.38 -9.34 -5.63
CA GLY A 242 -4.79 -9.37 -6.96
C GLY A 242 -5.44 -8.34 -7.89
N SER A 243 -4.68 -7.31 -8.23
CA SER A 243 -5.12 -6.14 -8.98
C SER A 243 -4.09 -5.80 -10.07
N THR A 244 -4.52 -5.05 -11.07
CA THR A 244 -3.62 -4.57 -12.12
C THR A 244 -3.81 -3.09 -12.37
N THR A 245 -2.72 -2.37 -12.68
CA THR A 245 -2.72 -0.98 -13.12
C THR A 245 -2.29 -0.92 -14.58
N ILE A 246 -3.13 -0.33 -15.40
CA ILE A 246 -2.91 -0.07 -16.83
C ILE A 246 -2.65 1.43 -16.97
N LEU A 247 -1.51 1.80 -17.53
CA LEU A 247 -1.18 3.17 -17.89
C LEU A 247 -1.12 3.28 -19.41
N VAL A 248 -2.06 4.03 -19.98
CA VAL A 248 -2.00 4.47 -21.37
C VAL A 248 -1.49 5.91 -21.38
N ALA A 249 -0.36 6.16 -22.04
CA ALA A 249 0.29 7.46 -22.04
C ALA A 249 0.75 7.86 -23.43
N VAL A 250 0.84 9.17 -23.68
CA VAL A 250 1.57 9.76 -24.79
C VAL A 250 2.95 10.14 -24.25
N VAL A 251 3.99 9.58 -24.84
CA VAL A 251 5.37 9.87 -24.50
C VAL A 251 6.06 10.62 -25.64
N LYS A 252 7.04 11.47 -25.29
CA LYS A 252 7.79 12.28 -26.26
C LYS A 252 8.73 11.40 -27.08
N GLY A 253 8.65 11.56 -28.40
CA GLY A 253 9.53 10.89 -29.35
C GLY A 253 9.07 9.47 -29.69
N LYS A 254 9.91 8.79 -30.47
CA LYS A 254 9.65 7.43 -30.94
C LYS A 254 10.28 6.44 -29.98
N VAL A 255 9.46 5.51 -29.47
CA VAL A 255 9.91 4.39 -28.63
C VAL A 255 9.30 3.09 -29.15
N THR A 256 10.02 2.00 -29.00
CA THR A 256 9.58 0.66 -29.35
C THR A 256 9.18 -0.13 -28.12
N LYS A 257 8.43 -1.22 -28.32
CA LYS A 257 8.10 -2.19 -27.24
C LYS A 257 9.37 -2.72 -26.56
N ASP A 258 10.39 -3.05 -27.35
CA ASP A 258 11.63 -3.64 -26.82
C ASP A 258 12.41 -2.64 -25.97
N GLU A 259 12.48 -1.36 -26.37
CA GLU A 259 13.12 -0.30 -25.57
C GLU A 259 12.37 -0.08 -24.25
N ILE A 260 11.04 -0.05 -24.28
CA ILE A 260 10.22 0.06 -23.05
C ILE A 260 10.49 -1.13 -22.13
N ASN A 261 10.38 -2.35 -22.65
CA ASN A 261 10.60 -3.56 -21.85
C ASN A 261 12.02 -3.63 -21.30
N ALA A 262 13.02 -3.20 -22.08
CA ALA A 262 14.42 -3.12 -21.60
C ALA A 262 14.59 -2.09 -20.47
N ALA A 263 13.97 -0.91 -20.59
CA ALA A 263 14.00 0.12 -19.54
C ALA A 263 13.33 -0.37 -18.24
N MET A 264 12.14 -1.01 -18.36
CA MET A 264 11.44 -1.58 -17.21
C MET A 264 12.26 -2.68 -16.54
N LYS A 265 12.91 -3.54 -17.31
CA LYS A 265 13.81 -4.58 -16.80
C LYS A 265 15.03 -4.00 -16.09
N ALA A 266 15.61 -2.94 -16.64
CA ALA A 266 16.75 -2.25 -16.03
C ALA A 266 16.37 -1.53 -14.72
N ALA A 267 15.12 -1.07 -14.59
CA ALA A 267 14.59 -0.45 -13.39
C ALA A 267 14.17 -1.46 -12.30
N ALA A 268 14.21 -2.77 -12.56
CA ALA A 268 13.79 -3.80 -11.63
C ALA A 268 14.64 -3.83 -10.37
N THR A 269 13.98 -4.02 -9.22
CA THR A 269 14.59 -4.09 -7.88
C THR A 269 13.84 -5.11 -7.03
N ASP A 270 14.14 -5.21 -5.74
CA ASP A 270 13.36 -6.01 -4.77
C ASP A 270 11.99 -5.40 -4.44
N SER A 271 11.70 -4.21 -4.96
CA SER A 271 10.41 -3.48 -4.81
C SER A 271 9.64 -3.34 -6.12
N TYR A 272 10.32 -3.41 -7.25
CA TYR A 272 9.75 -3.35 -8.59
C TYR A 272 10.19 -4.57 -9.41
N GLY A 273 9.27 -5.51 -9.62
CA GLY A 273 9.53 -6.75 -10.33
C GLY A 273 9.32 -6.63 -11.85
N TYR A 274 9.87 -7.59 -12.60
CA TYR A 274 9.71 -7.72 -14.04
C TYR A 274 9.25 -9.13 -14.39
N ASN A 275 8.17 -9.26 -15.15
CA ASN A 275 7.56 -10.53 -15.53
C ASN A 275 7.47 -10.69 -17.05
N THR A 276 7.68 -11.92 -17.52
CA THR A 276 7.54 -12.33 -18.93
C THR A 276 6.55 -13.46 -19.14
N ASP A 277 5.97 -13.98 -18.05
CA ASP A 277 5.00 -15.07 -18.10
C ASP A 277 3.57 -14.52 -18.28
N GLU A 278 2.70 -15.32 -18.87
CA GLU A 278 1.28 -15.00 -19.06
C GLU A 278 0.51 -15.27 -17.76
N ILE A 279 0.60 -14.33 -16.80
CA ILE A 279 0.00 -14.43 -15.47
C ILE A 279 -1.38 -13.78 -15.37
N VAL A 280 -2.12 -14.17 -14.34
CA VAL A 280 -3.43 -13.60 -13.97
C VAL A 280 -3.44 -13.16 -12.50
N SER A 281 -4.53 -12.55 -12.05
CA SER A 281 -4.61 -11.92 -10.71
C SER A 281 -4.35 -12.86 -9.54
N SER A 282 -4.65 -14.16 -9.67
CA SER A 282 -4.38 -15.14 -8.61
C SER A 282 -2.89 -15.46 -8.42
N ASP A 283 -2.09 -15.27 -9.46
CA ASP A 283 -0.66 -15.58 -9.44
C ASP A 283 0.16 -14.55 -8.65
N VAL A 284 -0.43 -13.36 -8.40
CA VAL A 284 0.23 -12.29 -7.64
C VAL A 284 -0.18 -12.25 -6.16
N ILE A 285 -1.00 -13.19 -5.71
CA ILE A 285 -1.41 -13.27 -4.29
C ILE A 285 -0.19 -13.58 -3.42
N GLY A 286 0.00 -12.80 -2.36
CA GLY A 286 1.14 -12.93 -1.45
C GLY A 286 2.45 -12.32 -1.97
N MET A 287 2.44 -11.73 -3.15
CA MET A 287 3.61 -11.07 -3.74
C MET A 287 4.11 -9.91 -2.88
N THR A 288 5.43 -9.71 -2.85
CA THR A 288 6.09 -8.66 -2.07
C THR A 288 6.58 -7.47 -2.90
N TYR A 289 6.66 -7.58 -4.22
CA TYR A 289 6.90 -6.41 -5.07
C TYR A 289 5.74 -5.42 -4.94
N GLY A 290 6.03 -4.14 -4.80
CA GLY A 290 5.01 -3.08 -4.82
C GLY A 290 4.30 -2.98 -6.18
N SER A 291 5.03 -3.34 -7.23
CA SER A 291 4.61 -3.35 -8.63
C SER A 291 5.37 -4.44 -9.37
N LEU A 292 4.67 -5.28 -10.12
CA LEU A 292 5.26 -6.29 -10.99
C LEU A 292 4.92 -5.95 -12.45
N PHE A 293 5.90 -5.42 -13.18
CA PHE A 293 5.71 -5.07 -14.57
C PHE A 293 5.47 -6.30 -15.44
N ASP A 294 4.48 -6.22 -16.32
CA ASP A 294 4.13 -7.28 -17.26
C ASP A 294 4.58 -6.93 -18.67
N ALA A 295 5.72 -7.48 -19.09
CA ALA A 295 6.30 -7.23 -20.41
C ALA A 295 5.46 -7.80 -21.57
N THR A 296 4.57 -8.74 -21.28
CA THR A 296 3.68 -9.35 -22.29
C THR A 296 2.60 -8.37 -22.75
N GLN A 297 2.22 -7.40 -21.89
CA GLN A 297 1.13 -6.45 -22.10
C GLN A 297 1.56 -5.09 -22.67
N THR A 298 2.85 -4.90 -22.96
CA THR A 298 3.35 -3.65 -23.55
C THR A 298 2.86 -3.49 -24.98
N MET A 299 2.21 -2.35 -25.26
CA MET A 299 1.76 -1.95 -26.59
C MET A 299 2.29 -0.58 -26.95
N VAL A 300 2.57 -0.35 -28.23
CA VAL A 300 3.03 0.92 -28.77
C VAL A 300 2.30 1.25 -30.06
N ALA A 301 1.98 2.52 -30.25
CA ALA A 301 1.40 3.05 -31.50
C ALA A 301 2.08 4.38 -31.83
N PRO A 302 2.89 4.45 -32.91
CA PRO A 302 3.48 5.70 -33.38
C PRO A 302 2.39 6.71 -33.77
N MET A 303 2.60 7.99 -33.43
CA MET A 303 1.71 9.08 -33.76
C MET A 303 2.28 9.95 -34.88
N GLU A 304 1.41 10.64 -35.64
CA GLU A 304 1.80 11.49 -36.76
C GLU A 304 2.66 12.70 -36.35
N ASP A 305 2.49 13.17 -35.10
CA ASP A 305 3.23 14.29 -34.52
C ASP A 305 4.65 13.91 -34.03
N GLY A 306 5.06 12.66 -34.26
CA GLY A 306 6.38 12.14 -33.87
C GLY A 306 6.47 11.65 -32.44
N ASN A 307 5.38 11.66 -31.67
CA ASN A 307 5.25 11.05 -30.34
C ASN A 307 4.85 9.57 -30.46
N THR A 308 4.78 8.90 -29.33
CA THR A 308 4.29 7.51 -29.25
C THR A 308 3.22 7.38 -28.18
N GLN A 309 2.09 6.78 -28.55
CA GLN A 309 1.12 6.29 -27.57
C GLN A 309 1.57 4.92 -27.09
N VAL A 310 1.62 4.73 -25.80
CA VAL A 310 2.07 3.50 -25.16
C VAL A 310 1.05 2.98 -24.16
N GLN A 311 0.94 1.66 -24.02
CA GLN A 311 0.31 1.01 -22.90
C GLN A 311 1.36 0.21 -22.15
N VAL A 312 1.43 0.39 -20.84
CA VAL A 312 2.22 -0.42 -19.90
C VAL A 312 1.34 -0.91 -18.76
N VAL A 313 1.61 -2.11 -18.27
CA VAL A 313 0.78 -2.80 -17.28
C VAL A 313 1.66 -3.31 -16.14
N SER A 314 1.18 -3.16 -14.92
CA SER A 314 1.78 -3.78 -13.73
C SER A 314 0.73 -4.43 -12.85
N TRP A 315 1.10 -5.56 -12.27
CA TRP A 315 0.33 -6.31 -11.29
C TRP A 315 0.73 -5.94 -9.86
N TYR A 316 -0.19 -6.10 -8.93
CA TYR A 316 0.07 -5.97 -7.49
C TYR A 316 -0.94 -6.76 -6.65
N ASP A 317 -0.49 -7.37 -5.58
CA ASP A 317 -1.38 -7.76 -4.50
C ASP A 317 -1.74 -6.48 -3.73
N ASN A 318 -2.98 -6.01 -3.88
CA ASN A 318 -3.40 -4.74 -3.27
C ASN A 318 -3.31 -4.72 -1.73
N GLU A 319 -3.12 -5.87 -1.10
CA GLU A 319 -2.88 -5.99 0.34
C GLU A 319 -1.39 -6.27 0.63
N ASN A 320 -0.84 -7.40 0.20
CA ASN A 320 0.51 -7.83 0.59
C ASN A 320 1.63 -7.05 -0.09
N SER A 321 1.50 -6.72 -1.39
CA SER A 321 2.47 -5.86 -2.09
C SER A 321 2.60 -4.50 -1.41
N TYR A 322 1.46 -3.85 -1.16
CA TYR A 322 1.41 -2.56 -0.48
C TYR A 322 2.03 -2.64 0.92
N THR A 323 1.61 -3.64 1.71
CA THR A 323 2.12 -3.85 3.06
C THR A 323 3.63 -4.04 3.08
N SER A 324 4.19 -4.77 2.10
CA SER A 324 5.63 -5.01 2.00
C SER A 324 6.41 -3.71 1.78
N GLN A 325 5.92 -2.81 0.91
CA GLN A 325 6.57 -1.52 0.69
C GLN A 325 6.45 -0.61 1.90
N MET A 326 5.29 -0.61 2.55
CA MET A 326 5.06 0.15 3.78
C MET A 326 5.96 -0.33 4.92
N VAL A 327 6.15 -1.63 5.10
CA VAL A 327 7.08 -2.20 6.10
C VAL A 327 8.52 -1.76 5.82
N LYS A 328 8.97 -1.77 4.57
CA LYS A 328 10.29 -1.23 4.19
C LYS A 328 10.39 0.26 4.50
N THR A 329 9.34 1.03 4.21
CA THR A 329 9.26 2.47 4.53
C THR A 329 9.37 2.73 6.02
N ILE A 330 8.69 1.93 6.88
CA ILE A 330 8.78 2.03 8.35
C ILE A 330 10.23 1.91 8.81
N LYS A 331 10.97 0.90 8.34
CA LYS A 331 12.36 0.69 8.72
C LYS A 331 13.23 1.85 8.28
N TYR A 332 13.18 2.21 7.00
CA TYR A 332 13.96 3.32 6.46
C TYR A 332 13.69 4.62 7.23
N PHE A 333 12.40 4.94 7.45
CA PHE A 333 12.00 6.15 8.15
C PHE A 333 12.45 6.19 9.60
N ALA A 334 12.41 5.07 10.31
CA ALA A 334 12.90 4.97 11.69
C ALA A 334 14.42 5.15 11.80
N GLU A 335 15.17 4.73 10.78
CA GLU A 335 16.64 4.81 10.75
C GLU A 335 17.18 6.19 10.37
N LEU A 336 16.33 7.11 9.91
CA LEU A 336 16.68 8.53 9.72
C LEU A 336 16.80 9.21 11.08
N ALA A 337 18.05 9.46 11.50
CA ALA A 337 18.40 10.08 12.78
C ALA A 337 18.41 11.60 12.69
#